data_0f4427aeb37a6e46374e579b819d23d6
#
_entry.id   0f4427aeb37a6e46374e579b819d23d6
#
_cell.length_a   1.000
_cell.length_b   1.000
_cell.length_c   1.000
_cell.angle_alpha   90.00
_cell.angle_beta   90.00
_cell.angle_gamma   90.00
#
_symmetry.space_group_name_H-M   'P 1'
#
loop_
_entity.id
_entity.type
_entity.pdbx_description
1 polymer ?
#
loop_
_entity_poly.entity_id
_entity_poly.type
_entity_poly.pdbx_seq_one_letter_code
_entity_poly.pdbx_strand_id
1 'polypeptide(L)'
;HYLLEPGWKADAAIQGLGRTNRTNQAQPPLFRPIATDVKAEKRFLSTIARRLDTLGAITRGQRQTGGQGLFRPEDNLESQYGRDALRQLYTLLARGKVDGCSLGRFEDATGLKLMDANGLRNDLPPITTFLNRLLALTIDLQNVLFTAFEQLLTARIEGAVASGTYDVGLETLRAESLVVTDRRTIYDQRGTGAETRLLTVTQRQRNHPVSLDDALARLSDRQAVLLVNERSGRAAVQVPAASVMLDDGEIERRVRLIRPMDQHTVPLSMMAESHWIEADRGRFAAAWVAELAEVPQFTESTIHVVAGLLLP
;
A
#
# COMPACT_ATOMS: atom_id res chain seq x y z
N HIS A 1 26.10 12.44 -2.62
CA HIS A 1 26.60 11.28 -1.85
C HIS A 1 26.13 9.99 -2.52
N TYR A 2 27.09 9.16 -2.93
CA TYR A 2 26.82 7.85 -3.50
C TYR A 2 27.03 6.79 -2.43
N LEU A 3 26.05 5.90 -2.22
CA LEU A 3 26.13 4.76 -1.35
C LEU A 3 26.38 3.51 -2.22
N LEU A 4 27.64 3.07 -2.30
CA LEU A 4 28.05 1.98 -3.19
C LEU A 4 27.80 0.61 -2.55
N GLU A 5 28.14 0.46 -1.28
CA GLU A 5 28.00 -0.78 -0.52
C GLU A 5 27.32 -0.51 0.82
N PRO A 6 25.98 -0.66 0.88
CA PRO A 6 25.24 -0.37 2.11
C PRO A 6 25.58 -1.34 3.27
N GLY A 7 26.06 -2.54 2.96
CA GLY A 7 26.39 -3.57 3.95
C GLY A 7 25.17 -4.04 4.76
N TRP A 8 25.43 -4.85 5.78
CA TRP A 8 24.39 -5.41 6.65
C TRP A 8 23.95 -4.48 7.77
N LYS A 9 24.75 -3.46 8.11
CA LYS A 9 24.50 -2.56 9.24
C LYS A 9 23.87 -1.27 8.74
N ALA A 10 22.55 -1.18 8.79
CA ALA A 10 21.83 0.03 8.42
C ALA A 10 22.30 1.27 9.18
N ASP A 11 22.64 1.13 10.47
CA ASP A 11 23.12 2.24 11.30
C ASP A 11 24.40 2.87 10.75
N ALA A 12 25.34 2.06 10.24
CA ALA A 12 26.59 2.55 9.64
C ALA A 12 26.31 3.36 8.36
N ALA A 13 25.39 2.87 7.51
CA ALA A 13 24.97 3.56 6.31
C ALA A 13 24.27 4.89 6.65
N ILE A 14 23.35 4.89 7.64
CA ILE A 14 22.64 6.09 8.10
C ILE A 14 23.61 7.12 8.69
N GLN A 15 24.58 6.70 9.51
CA GLN A 15 25.62 7.58 10.04
C GLN A 15 26.48 8.19 8.92
N GLY A 16 26.81 7.40 7.89
CA GLY A 16 27.51 7.89 6.70
C GLY A 16 26.70 8.95 5.95
N LEU A 17 25.41 8.72 5.74
CA LEU A 17 24.49 9.70 5.13
C LEU A 17 24.37 10.97 5.99
N GLY A 18 24.32 10.83 7.31
CA GLY A 18 24.25 11.95 8.25
C GLY A 18 25.50 12.85 8.25
N ARG A 19 26.64 12.40 7.75
CA ARG A 19 27.84 13.25 7.61
C ARG A 19 27.68 14.32 6.54
N THR A 20 26.86 14.08 5.54
CA THR A 20 26.56 15.03 4.46
C THR A 20 25.26 15.80 4.68
N ASN A 21 24.44 15.39 5.66
CA ASN A 21 23.20 16.08 6.02
C ASN A 21 23.41 16.82 7.37
N ARG A 22 23.74 18.09 7.31
CA ARG A 22 24.03 18.93 8.47
C ARG A 22 23.04 20.08 8.58
N THR A 23 22.88 20.62 9.78
CA THR A 23 22.13 21.86 10.00
C THR A 23 22.81 23.03 9.27
N ASN A 24 22.02 24.01 8.83
CA ASN A 24 22.47 25.24 8.14
C ASN A 24 23.09 25.01 6.75
N GLN A 25 22.73 23.95 6.06
CA GLN A 25 23.10 23.80 4.65
C GLN A 25 22.20 24.64 3.74
N ALA A 26 22.80 25.29 2.73
CA ALA A 26 22.06 26.05 1.74
C ALA A 26 21.20 25.17 0.83
N GLN A 27 21.62 23.93 0.61
CA GLN A 27 20.90 22.94 -0.18
C GLN A 27 20.90 21.57 0.53
N PRO A 28 19.79 20.81 0.49
CA PRO A 28 19.78 19.47 1.02
C PRO A 28 20.69 18.57 0.19
N PRO A 29 21.37 17.57 0.80
CA PRO A 29 22.23 16.66 0.07
C PRO A 29 21.41 15.73 -0.83
N LEU A 30 21.94 15.46 -2.03
CA LEU A 30 21.39 14.43 -2.90
C LEU A 30 22.05 13.08 -2.57
N PHE A 31 21.24 12.11 -2.17
CA PHE A 31 21.67 10.74 -1.90
C PHE A 31 21.34 9.83 -3.09
N ARG A 32 22.30 9.03 -3.51
CA ARG A 32 22.14 8.07 -4.61
C ARG A 32 22.66 6.69 -4.17
N PRO A 33 21.79 5.81 -3.66
CA PRO A 33 22.16 4.41 -3.46
C PRO A 33 22.36 3.73 -4.82
N ILE A 34 23.42 2.93 -4.91
CA ILE A 34 23.73 2.16 -6.11
C ILE A 34 23.25 0.73 -5.88
N ALA A 35 22.45 0.22 -6.81
CA ALA A 35 22.07 -1.18 -6.89
C ALA A 35 22.64 -1.77 -8.18
N THR A 36 23.04 -3.02 -8.13
CA THR A 36 23.52 -3.77 -9.29
C THR A 36 22.36 -4.46 -10.02
N ASP A 37 22.67 -5.14 -11.11
CA ASP A 37 21.73 -6.01 -11.84
C ASP A 37 21.50 -7.37 -11.16
N VAL A 38 22.26 -7.67 -10.08
CA VAL A 38 21.99 -8.80 -9.18
C VAL A 38 20.88 -8.41 -8.23
N LYS A 39 19.65 -8.73 -8.58
CA LYS A 39 18.44 -8.19 -7.94
C LYS A 39 18.32 -8.48 -6.44
N ALA A 40 18.83 -9.65 -5.98
CA ALA A 40 18.81 -9.99 -4.56
C ALA A 40 19.63 -9.04 -3.68
N GLU A 41 20.57 -8.28 -4.24
CA GLU A 41 21.32 -7.25 -3.49
C GLU A 41 20.45 -6.09 -3.00
N LYS A 42 19.25 -5.90 -3.56
CA LYS A 42 18.24 -4.97 -3.02
C LYS A 42 17.91 -5.25 -1.55
N ARG A 43 18.17 -6.46 -1.06
CA ARG A 43 18.02 -6.79 0.35
C ARG A 43 18.83 -5.87 1.27
N PHE A 44 20.03 -5.47 0.89
CA PHE A 44 20.86 -4.56 1.69
C PHE A 44 20.24 -3.16 1.77
N LEU A 45 19.73 -2.68 0.65
CA LEU A 45 18.99 -1.40 0.61
C LEU A 45 17.68 -1.49 1.40
N SER A 46 17.00 -2.62 1.35
CA SER A 46 15.78 -2.88 2.14
C SER A 46 16.03 -2.76 3.64
N THR A 47 17.18 -3.23 4.14
CA THR A 47 17.53 -3.10 5.56
C THR A 47 17.66 -1.63 5.98
N ILE A 48 18.21 -0.78 5.11
CA ILE A 48 18.31 0.66 5.35
C ILE A 48 16.92 1.30 5.26
N ALA A 49 16.13 0.95 4.23
CA ALA A 49 14.77 1.45 4.04
C ALA A 49 13.91 1.16 5.29
N ARG A 50 13.92 -0.08 5.78
CA ARG A 50 13.20 -0.49 6.99
C ARG A 50 13.65 0.31 8.23
N ARG A 51 14.94 0.54 8.40
CA ARG A 51 15.48 1.29 9.55
C ARG A 51 15.07 2.76 9.49
N LEU A 52 15.13 3.38 8.31
CA LEU A 52 14.68 4.75 8.11
C LEU A 52 13.18 4.87 8.32
N ASP A 53 12.42 3.90 7.88
CA ASP A 53 10.97 3.80 8.10
C ASP A 53 10.65 3.78 9.62
N THR A 54 11.34 2.91 10.36
CA THR A 54 11.21 2.83 11.83
C THR A 54 11.59 4.14 12.52
N LEU A 55 12.68 4.77 12.11
CA LEU A 55 13.13 6.05 12.66
C LEU A 55 12.14 7.17 12.31
N GLY A 56 11.61 7.17 11.09
CA GLY A 56 10.58 8.11 10.66
C GLY A 56 9.30 7.98 11.49
N ALA A 57 8.87 6.76 11.79
CA ALA A 57 7.72 6.49 12.65
C ALA A 57 7.94 7.00 14.09
N ILE A 58 9.16 6.85 14.64
CA ILE A 58 9.50 7.30 15.99
C ILE A 58 9.62 8.83 16.07
N THR A 59 10.28 9.46 15.08
CA THR A 59 10.64 10.88 15.15
C THR A 59 9.56 11.80 14.62
N ARG A 60 8.75 11.35 13.66
CA ARG A 60 7.75 12.17 12.94
C ARG A 60 6.36 11.55 12.90
N GLY A 61 6.16 10.38 13.49
CA GLY A 61 4.94 9.58 13.35
C GLY A 61 4.69 9.07 11.93
N GLN A 62 5.67 9.19 11.03
CA GLN A 62 5.59 8.70 9.66
C GLN A 62 6.26 7.34 9.56
N ARG A 63 5.55 6.33 9.10
CA ARG A 63 6.12 5.03 8.75
C ARG A 63 6.81 5.02 7.39
N GLN A 64 6.63 6.07 6.60
CA GLN A 64 7.26 6.24 5.31
C GLN A 64 8.36 7.31 5.36
N THR A 65 9.49 6.99 4.77
CA THR A 65 10.59 7.92 4.50
C THR A 65 10.24 8.91 3.38
N GLY A 66 8.98 9.00 2.99
CA GLY A 66 8.47 9.70 1.82
C GLY A 66 8.72 11.22 1.75
N GLY A 67 9.36 11.80 2.77
CA GLY A 67 9.75 13.21 2.70
C GLY A 67 10.94 13.52 1.81
N GLN A 68 11.72 12.51 1.37
CA GLN A 68 12.94 12.73 0.59
C GLN A 68 13.06 11.86 -0.67
N GLY A 69 12.10 10.99 -0.98
CA GLY A 69 12.10 10.18 -2.21
C GLY A 69 13.28 9.22 -2.37
N LEU A 70 14.04 8.96 -1.29
CA LEU A 70 15.21 8.09 -1.34
C LEU A 70 14.84 6.62 -1.46
N PHE A 71 13.75 6.21 -0.80
CA PHE A 71 13.22 4.85 -0.85
C PHE A 71 11.72 4.89 -1.17
N ARG A 72 11.30 3.87 -1.91
CA ARG A 72 9.89 3.61 -2.22
C ARG A 72 9.31 2.58 -1.25
N PRO A 73 7.98 2.47 -1.16
CA PRO A 73 7.35 1.41 -0.37
C PRO A 73 7.82 0.01 -0.73
N GLU A 74 8.09 -0.23 -2.01
CA GLU A 74 8.57 -1.51 -2.56
C GLU A 74 10.01 -1.83 -2.11
N ASP A 75 10.78 -0.83 -1.69
CA ASP A 75 12.14 -1.04 -1.21
C ASP A 75 12.17 -1.66 0.20
N ASN A 76 11.06 -1.59 0.96
CA ASN A 76 10.91 -2.31 2.23
C ASN A 76 10.39 -3.73 2.00
N LEU A 77 11.28 -4.63 1.58
CA LEU A 77 10.96 -6.03 1.25
C LEU A 77 10.39 -6.82 2.44
N GLU A 78 10.67 -6.42 3.68
CA GLU A 78 10.22 -7.09 4.90
C GLU A 78 8.92 -6.49 5.47
N SER A 79 8.24 -5.62 4.72
CA SER A 79 6.92 -5.06 5.06
C SER A 79 5.85 -6.16 5.15
N GLN A 80 4.67 -5.81 5.65
CA GLN A 80 3.51 -6.72 5.60
C GLN A 80 3.21 -7.15 4.16
N TYR A 81 3.24 -6.21 3.22
CA TYR A 81 3.05 -6.49 1.80
C TYR A 81 4.10 -7.44 1.23
N GLY A 82 5.36 -7.34 1.68
CA GLY A 82 6.42 -8.26 1.30
C GLY A 82 6.19 -9.68 1.84
N ARG A 83 5.69 -9.82 3.06
CA ARG A 83 5.34 -11.13 3.63
C ARG A 83 4.18 -11.78 2.88
N ASP A 84 3.17 -10.99 2.52
CA ASP A 84 2.00 -11.47 1.77
C ASP A 84 2.38 -11.84 0.33
N ALA A 85 3.23 -11.04 -0.32
CA ALA A 85 3.79 -11.35 -1.64
C ALA A 85 4.61 -12.64 -1.64
N LEU A 86 5.42 -12.87 -0.59
CA LEU A 86 6.20 -14.11 -0.47
C LEU A 86 5.30 -15.34 -0.29
N ARG A 87 4.26 -15.24 0.53
CA ARG A 87 3.30 -16.34 0.71
C ARG A 87 2.64 -16.70 -0.61
N GLN A 88 2.28 -15.69 -1.41
CA GLN A 88 1.74 -15.88 -2.74
C GLN A 88 2.77 -16.52 -3.68
N LEU A 89 4.04 -16.08 -3.67
CA LEU A 89 5.11 -16.69 -4.46
C LEU A 89 5.26 -18.18 -4.15
N TYR A 90 5.23 -18.56 -2.87
CA TYR A 90 5.29 -19.96 -2.47
C TYR A 90 4.11 -20.78 -2.98
N THR A 91 2.91 -20.20 -2.95
CA THR A 91 1.70 -20.82 -3.52
C THR A 91 1.85 -21.03 -5.04
N LEU A 92 2.37 -20.03 -5.75
CA LEU A 92 2.62 -20.13 -7.19
C LEU A 92 3.70 -21.15 -7.54
N LEU A 93 4.79 -21.23 -6.75
CA LEU A 93 5.81 -22.27 -6.89
C LEU A 93 5.24 -23.68 -6.69
N ALA A 94 4.42 -23.87 -5.64
CA ALA A 94 3.76 -25.14 -5.37
C ALA A 94 2.82 -25.57 -6.51
N ARG A 95 2.24 -24.62 -7.23
CA ARG A 95 1.34 -24.84 -8.38
C ARG A 95 2.07 -24.86 -9.72
N GLY A 96 3.39 -24.71 -9.75
CA GLY A 96 4.18 -24.67 -10.99
C GLY A 96 3.90 -23.46 -11.88
N LYS A 97 3.43 -22.35 -11.31
CA LYS A 97 3.06 -21.11 -12.02
C LYS A 97 4.15 -20.02 -11.99
N VAL A 98 5.39 -20.36 -11.69
CA VAL A 98 6.53 -19.45 -11.75
C VAL A 98 7.41 -19.81 -12.94
N ASP A 99 7.44 -18.93 -13.93
CA ASP A 99 8.24 -19.12 -15.12
C ASP A 99 9.74 -19.17 -14.78
N GLY A 100 10.44 -20.16 -15.34
CA GLY A 100 11.88 -20.34 -15.14
C GLY A 100 12.30 -21.00 -13.81
N CYS A 101 11.35 -21.33 -12.91
CA CYS A 101 11.67 -22.04 -11.66
C CYS A 101 10.56 -23.01 -11.26
N SER A 102 10.83 -24.32 -11.32
CA SER A 102 9.95 -25.34 -10.75
C SER A 102 10.10 -25.41 -9.22
N LEU A 103 9.09 -25.98 -8.54
CA LEU A 103 9.15 -26.22 -7.10
C LEU A 103 10.39 -27.03 -6.69
N GLY A 104 10.68 -28.14 -7.37
CA GLY A 104 11.84 -28.97 -7.08
C GLY A 104 13.14 -28.18 -7.22
N ARG A 105 13.30 -27.41 -8.32
CA ARG A 105 14.47 -26.55 -8.52
C ARG A 105 14.60 -25.48 -7.41
N PHE A 106 13.49 -24.91 -6.97
CA PHE A 106 13.48 -23.97 -5.86
C PHE A 106 13.94 -24.63 -4.56
N GLU A 107 13.33 -25.77 -4.20
CA GLU A 107 13.64 -26.46 -2.93
C GLU A 107 15.09 -26.98 -2.89
N ASP A 108 15.59 -27.52 -4.02
CA ASP A 108 16.95 -28.04 -4.12
C ASP A 108 17.99 -26.92 -4.03
N ALA A 109 17.76 -25.81 -4.71
CA ALA A 109 18.69 -24.69 -4.73
C ALA A 109 18.70 -23.88 -3.43
N THR A 110 17.54 -23.66 -2.82
CA THR A 110 17.42 -22.84 -1.59
C THR A 110 17.53 -23.65 -0.29
N GLY A 111 17.27 -24.96 -0.35
CA GLY A 111 17.10 -25.82 0.82
C GLY A 111 15.81 -25.53 1.62
N LEU A 112 14.90 -24.72 1.08
CA LEU A 112 13.61 -24.38 1.70
C LEU A 112 12.54 -25.35 1.24
N LYS A 113 11.94 -26.09 2.17
CA LYS A 113 10.87 -27.04 1.88
C LYS A 113 9.52 -26.35 2.03
N LEU A 114 8.73 -26.31 0.94
CA LEU A 114 7.41 -25.72 0.89
C LEU A 114 6.29 -26.74 1.02
N MET A 115 6.57 -28.00 0.66
CA MET A 115 5.55 -29.06 0.64
C MET A 115 5.81 -30.08 1.76
N ASP A 116 4.74 -30.67 2.27
CA ASP A 116 4.73 -31.85 3.14
C ASP A 116 3.72 -32.91 2.61
N ALA A 117 3.45 -33.95 3.39
CA ALA A 117 2.52 -35.01 3.02
C ALA A 117 1.06 -34.52 2.80
N ASN A 118 0.69 -33.35 3.37
CA ASN A 118 -0.64 -32.78 3.31
C ASN A 118 -0.77 -31.64 2.29
N GLY A 119 0.29 -31.31 1.57
CA GLY A 119 0.32 -30.22 0.60
C GLY A 119 1.26 -29.08 1.00
N LEU A 120 0.86 -27.85 0.72
CA LEU A 120 1.65 -26.66 1.12
C LEU A 120 1.69 -26.56 2.65
N ARG A 121 2.90 -26.45 3.21
CA ARG A 121 3.11 -26.39 4.66
C ARG A 121 2.41 -25.16 5.28
N ASN A 122 1.86 -25.34 6.46
CA ASN A 122 1.31 -24.22 7.24
C ASN A 122 2.41 -23.27 7.76
N ASP A 123 3.58 -23.85 8.11
CA ASP A 123 4.75 -23.11 8.56
C ASP A 123 5.71 -22.92 7.38
N LEU A 124 5.47 -21.84 6.64
CA LEU A 124 6.30 -21.47 5.48
C LEU A 124 7.54 -20.69 5.92
N PRO A 125 8.67 -20.85 5.19
CA PRO A 125 9.90 -20.12 5.50
C PRO A 125 9.66 -18.59 5.53
N PRO A 126 10.12 -17.90 6.59
CA PRO A 126 9.91 -16.46 6.72
C PRO A 126 10.74 -15.68 5.69
N ILE A 127 10.33 -14.44 5.43
CA ILE A 127 10.90 -13.58 4.40
C ILE A 127 12.41 -13.33 4.59
N THR A 128 12.86 -13.20 5.82
CA THR A 128 14.28 -13.05 6.14
C THR A 128 15.10 -14.24 5.69
N THR A 129 14.57 -15.46 5.88
CA THR A 129 15.23 -16.70 5.45
C THR A 129 15.23 -16.79 3.93
N PHE A 130 14.12 -16.50 3.26
CA PHE A 130 14.02 -16.47 1.80
C PHE A 130 15.04 -15.51 1.20
N LEU A 131 15.06 -14.25 1.61
CA LEU A 131 15.97 -13.22 1.11
C LEU A 131 17.45 -13.58 1.34
N ASN A 132 17.78 -14.23 2.46
CA ASN A 132 19.14 -14.71 2.72
C ASN A 132 19.52 -15.86 1.79
N ARG A 133 18.60 -16.79 1.53
CA ARG A 133 18.89 -17.93 0.64
C ARG A 133 19.05 -17.51 -0.81
N LEU A 134 18.34 -16.48 -1.25
CA LEU A 134 18.51 -15.93 -2.61
C LEU A 134 19.96 -15.54 -2.89
N LEU A 135 20.66 -14.93 -1.94
CA LEU A 135 22.04 -14.47 -2.10
C LEU A 135 23.04 -15.62 -2.37
N ALA A 136 22.68 -16.84 -2.04
CA ALA A 136 23.53 -18.03 -2.26
C ALA A 136 23.27 -18.73 -3.62
N LEU A 137 22.31 -18.24 -4.39
CA LEU A 137 21.93 -18.82 -5.68
C LEU A 137 22.78 -18.27 -6.82
N THR A 138 22.73 -18.94 -7.97
CA THR A 138 23.26 -18.37 -9.22
C THR A 138 22.48 -17.11 -9.60
N ILE A 139 23.15 -16.15 -10.25
CA ILE A 139 22.57 -14.85 -10.62
C ILE A 139 21.26 -15.02 -11.39
N ASP A 140 21.22 -15.93 -12.36
CA ASP A 140 20.03 -16.18 -13.17
C ASP A 140 18.84 -16.61 -12.30
N LEU A 141 19.05 -17.58 -11.39
CA LEU A 141 17.98 -18.08 -10.53
C LEU A 141 17.56 -17.03 -9.49
N GLN A 142 18.53 -16.27 -8.94
CA GLN A 142 18.21 -15.11 -8.12
C GLN A 142 17.29 -14.15 -8.82
N ASN A 143 17.65 -13.76 -10.05
CA ASN A 143 16.91 -12.76 -10.81
C ASN A 143 15.51 -13.26 -11.19
N VAL A 144 15.35 -14.53 -11.52
CA VAL A 144 14.02 -15.14 -11.78
C VAL A 144 13.13 -15.04 -10.53
N LEU A 145 13.61 -15.57 -9.41
CA LEU A 145 12.83 -15.60 -8.17
C LEU A 145 12.56 -14.22 -7.60
N PHE A 146 13.57 -13.34 -7.63
CA PHE A 146 13.41 -11.98 -7.12
C PHE A 146 12.48 -11.16 -8.01
N THR A 147 12.52 -11.33 -9.33
CA THR A 147 11.59 -10.64 -10.24
C THR A 147 10.14 -11.06 -9.97
N ALA A 148 9.89 -12.37 -9.83
CA ALA A 148 8.56 -12.85 -9.50
C ALA A 148 8.07 -12.30 -8.15
N PHE A 149 8.91 -12.30 -7.13
CA PHE A 149 8.62 -11.71 -5.82
C PHE A 149 8.35 -10.19 -5.91
N GLU A 150 9.18 -9.43 -6.62
CA GLU A 150 9.05 -7.99 -6.78
C GLU A 150 7.76 -7.61 -7.49
N GLN A 151 7.38 -8.33 -8.54
CA GLN A 151 6.11 -8.12 -9.24
C GLN A 151 4.89 -8.32 -8.32
N LEU A 152 4.91 -9.38 -7.51
CA LEU A 152 3.84 -9.64 -6.53
C LEU A 152 3.80 -8.56 -5.44
N LEU A 153 4.95 -8.10 -4.96
CA LEU A 153 5.04 -7.03 -3.97
C LEU A 153 4.48 -5.72 -4.52
N THR A 154 4.90 -5.33 -5.73
CA THR A 154 4.40 -4.12 -6.41
C THR A 154 2.88 -4.19 -6.61
N ALA A 155 2.37 -5.32 -7.11
CA ALA A 155 0.93 -5.50 -7.30
C ALA A 155 0.14 -5.41 -5.97
N ARG A 156 0.68 -5.94 -4.87
CA ARG A 156 0.06 -5.83 -3.54
C ARG A 156 0.02 -4.38 -3.04
N ILE A 157 1.12 -3.63 -3.22
CA ILE A 157 1.19 -2.22 -2.82
C ILE A 157 0.25 -1.37 -3.67
N GLU A 158 0.28 -1.52 -4.99
CA GLU A 158 -0.61 -0.80 -5.90
C GLU A 158 -2.09 -1.10 -5.61
N GLY A 159 -2.42 -2.37 -5.32
CA GLY A 159 -3.76 -2.78 -4.91
C GLY A 159 -4.19 -2.11 -3.60
N ALA A 160 -3.31 -2.05 -2.60
CA ALA A 160 -3.58 -1.39 -1.33
C ALA A 160 -3.75 0.13 -1.49
N VAL A 161 -2.91 0.77 -2.32
CA VAL A 161 -3.03 2.20 -2.64
C VAL A 161 -4.35 2.47 -3.36
N ALA A 162 -4.70 1.66 -4.36
CA ALA A 162 -5.94 1.83 -5.14
C ALA A 162 -7.20 1.62 -4.29
N SER A 163 -7.15 0.74 -3.28
CA SER A 163 -8.25 0.48 -2.36
C SER A 163 -8.30 1.43 -1.16
N GLY A 164 -7.29 2.32 -1.01
CA GLY A 164 -7.18 3.21 0.14
C GLY A 164 -6.81 2.51 1.45
N THR A 165 -6.38 1.24 1.40
CA THR A 165 -5.96 0.46 2.58
C THR A 165 -4.46 0.49 2.82
N TYR A 166 -3.72 1.22 1.98
CA TYR A 166 -2.28 1.37 2.15
C TYR A 166 -1.98 2.16 3.43
N ASP A 167 -1.21 1.55 4.36
CA ASP A 167 -0.82 2.19 5.61
C ASP A 167 0.30 3.21 5.35
N VAL A 168 -0.07 4.47 5.27
CA VAL A 168 0.88 5.61 5.12
C VAL A 168 1.54 6.03 6.44
N GLY A 169 1.15 5.43 7.56
CA GLY A 169 1.70 5.66 8.91
C GLY A 169 1.29 6.98 9.53
N LEU A 170 1.50 8.10 8.87
CA LEU A 170 1.01 9.42 9.27
C LEU A 170 -0.08 9.88 8.31
N GLU A 171 -1.27 10.08 8.81
CA GLU A 171 -2.36 10.70 8.09
C GLU A 171 -2.55 12.15 8.58
N THR A 172 -2.57 13.09 7.65
CA THR A 172 -2.92 14.47 7.96
C THR A 172 -4.43 14.62 7.83
N LEU A 173 -5.11 14.80 8.95
CA LEU A 173 -6.53 15.12 8.94
C LEU A 173 -6.74 16.50 8.32
N ARG A 174 -7.25 16.53 7.10
CA ARG A 174 -7.64 17.76 6.42
C ARG A 174 -9.08 18.06 6.75
N ALA A 175 -9.31 18.99 7.65
CA ALA A 175 -10.63 19.43 8.03
C ALA A 175 -10.67 20.95 8.04
N GLU A 176 -11.88 21.52 7.82
CA GLU A 176 -12.09 22.95 7.97
C GLU A 176 -12.07 23.35 9.45
N SER A 177 -12.55 22.46 10.31
CA SER A 177 -12.43 22.60 11.76
C SER A 177 -12.32 21.25 12.45
N LEU A 178 -11.53 21.22 13.54
CA LEU A 178 -11.36 20.10 14.45
C LEU A 178 -11.63 20.63 15.87
N VAL A 179 -12.62 20.07 16.54
CA VAL A 179 -13.01 20.49 17.90
C VAL A 179 -12.95 19.29 18.83
N VAL A 180 -12.12 19.38 19.87
CA VAL A 180 -12.11 18.36 20.92
C VAL A 180 -13.35 18.55 21.79
N THR A 181 -14.30 17.61 21.72
CA THR A 181 -15.57 17.66 22.45
C THR A 181 -15.51 16.93 23.78
N ASP A 182 -14.62 15.95 23.93
CA ASP A 182 -14.40 15.23 25.18
C ASP A 182 -12.94 14.82 25.33
N ARG A 183 -12.48 14.74 26.59
CA ARG A 183 -11.13 14.33 26.95
C ARG A 183 -11.17 13.47 28.19
N ARG A 184 -10.75 12.20 28.08
CA ARG A 184 -10.73 11.25 29.17
C ARG A 184 -9.37 10.59 29.30
N THR A 185 -8.76 10.61 30.50
CA THR A 185 -7.58 9.81 30.81
C THR A 185 -7.97 8.36 30.91
N ILE A 186 -7.35 7.49 30.10
CA ILE A 186 -7.59 6.04 30.07
C ILE A 186 -6.48 5.25 30.74
N TYR A 187 -5.30 5.85 30.88
CA TYR A 187 -4.17 5.25 31.55
C TYR A 187 -3.30 6.33 32.17
N ASP A 188 -2.79 6.08 33.37
CA ASP A 188 -1.82 6.93 34.10
C ASP A 188 -0.65 6.05 34.56
N GLN A 189 0.56 6.44 34.16
CA GLN A 189 1.78 5.71 34.52
C GLN A 189 2.27 6.18 35.89
N ARG A 190 2.16 5.34 36.90
CA ARG A 190 2.53 5.59 38.30
C ARG A 190 4.02 5.90 38.47
N GLY A 191 4.85 6.11 37.76
CA GLY A 191 6.27 6.43 38.00
C GLY A 191 6.67 7.77 37.42
N THR A 192 6.05 8.14 36.29
CA THR A 192 6.41 9.35 35.55
C THR A 192 5.28 10.35 35.50
N GLY A 193 4.06 9.99 35.90
CA GLY A 193 2.87 10.85 35.75
C GLY A 193 2.47 11.04 34.28
N ALA A 194 2.99 10.22 33.35
CA ALA A 194 2.62 10.31 31.95
C ALA A 194 1.25 9.66 31.71
N GLU A 195 0.36 10.40 31.06
CA GLU A 195 -1.01 9.97 30.82
C GLU A 195 -1.23 9.55 29.36
N THR A 196 -2.08 8.55 29.19
CA THR A 196 -2.72 8.26 27.90
C THR A 196 -4.16 8.75 27.95
N ARG A 197 -4.57 9.51 26.97
CA ARG A 197 -5.88 10.16 26.91
C ARG A 197 -6.64 9.71 25.69
N LEU A 198 -7.93 9.47 25.84
CA LEU A 198 -8.87 9.34 24.75
C LEU A 198 -9.52 10.69 24.51
N LEU A 199 -9.35 11.22 23.31
CA LEU A 199 -9.96 12.45 22.84
C LEU A 199 -11.12 12.10 21.90
N THR A 200 -12.27 12.70 22.12
CA THR A 200 -13.36 12.68 21.13
C THR A 200 -13.29 14.00 20.36
N VAL A 201 -13.14 13.92 19.06
CA VAL A 201 -12.93 15.07 18.19
C VAL A 201 -14.02 15.11 17.15
N THR A 202 -14.77 16.20 17.06
CA THR A 202 -15.68 16.48 15.97
C THR A 202 -14.91 17.14 14.84
N GLN A 203 -14.93 16.49 13.68
CA GLN A 203 -14.28 16.95 12.47
C GLN A 203 -15.34 17.44 11.49
N ARG A 204 -15.15 18.61 10.92
CA ARG A 204 -15.97 19.18 9.86
C ARG A 204 -15.17 19.31 8.60
N GLN A 205 -15.57 18.62 7.54
CA GLN A 205 -14.92 18.64 6.24
C GLN A 205 -15.83 19.27 5.19
N ARG A 206 -15.24 20.07 4.32
CA ARG A 206 -15.94 20.57 3.12
C ARG A 206 -15.96 19.45 2.10
N ASN A 207 -17.13 19.19 1.55
CA ASN A 207 -17.30 18.22 0.49
C ASN A 207 -16.87 18.81 -0.86
N HIS A 208 -16.18 17.99 -1.64
CA HIS A 208 -15.73 18.31 -2.99
C HIS A 208 -16.25 17.25 -3.96
N PRO A 209 -17.55 17.28 -4.28
CA PRO A 209 -18.13 16.29 -5.17
C PRO A 209 -17.53 16.41 -6.57
N VAL A 210 -17.40 15.28 -7.25
CA VAL A 210 -17.01 15.23 -8.66
C VAL A 210 -18.12 15.88 -9.49
N SER A 211 -17.77 16.90 -10.28
CA SER A 211 -18.73 17.57 -11.15
C SER A 211 -19.24 16.64 -12.27
N LEU A 212 -20.36 16.96 -12.88
CA LEU A 212 -20.84 16.23 -14.05
C LEU A 212 -19.84 16.31 -15.21
N ASP A 213 -19.21 17.47 -15.42
CA ASP A 213 -18.26 17.66 -16.48
C ASP A 213 -17.00 16.82 -16.27
N ASP A 214 -16.47 16.75 -15.04
CA ASP A 214 -15.35 15.90 -14.70
C ASP A 214 -15.68 14.40 -14.83
N ALA A 215 -16.90 14.01 -14.50
CA ALA A 215 -17.39 12.66 -14.67
C ALA A 215 -17.46 12.29 -16.16
N LEU A 216 -18.00 13.17 -16.99
CA LEU A 216 -18.10 12.96 -18.44
C LEU A 216 -16.74 13.04 -19.16
N ALA A 217 -15.80 13.83 -18.65
CA ALA A 217 -14.43 13.90 -19.19
C ALA A 217 -13.70 12.54 -19.12
N ARG A 218 -14.09 11.67 -18.18
CA ARG A 218 -13.51 10.32 -18.06
C ARG A 218 -13.89 9.39 -19.21
N LEU A 219 -14.89 9.72 -20.01
CA LEU A 219 -15.21 8.99 -21.25
C LEU A 219 -14.14 9.14 -22.35
N SER A 220 -13.13 9.98 -22.15
CA SER A 220 -11.93 9.97 -23.01
C SER A 220 -11.19 8.64 -22.95
N ASP A 221 -11.31 7.90 -21.84
CA ASP A 221 -10.90 6.51 -21.76
C ASP A 221 -11.94 5.64 -22.47
N ARG A 222 -11.50 4.94 -23.53
CA ARG A 222 -12.37 4.07 -24.38
C ARG A 222 -13.03 2.92 -23.60
N GLN A 223 -12.58 2.63 -22.40
CA GLN A 223 -13.10 1.56 -21.56
C GLN A 223 -14.00 2.11 -20.43
N ALA A 224 -14.22 3.41 -20.37
CA ALA A 224 -15.14 4.01 -19.40
C ALA A 224 -16.58 3.82 -19.84
N VAL A 225 -17.44 3.45 -18.89
CA VAL A 225 -18.88 3.18 -19.11
C VAL A 225 -19.71 4.01 -18.14
N LEU A 226 -20.78 4.63 -18.66
CA LEU A 226 -21.76 5.33 -17.84
C LEU A 226 -22.81 4.35 -17.31
N LEU A 227 -23.00 4.33 -16.01
CA LEU A 227 -23.91 3.41 -15.33
C LEU A 227 -24.96 4.16 -14.53
N VAL A 228 -26.15 3.58 -14.45
CA VAL A 228 -27.19 3.95 -13.51
C VAL A 228 -27.64 2.68 -12.78
N ASN A 229 -27.76 2.78 -11.47
CA ASN A 229 -28.25 1.68 -10.66
C ASN A 229 -29.78 1.64 -10.70
N GLU A 230 -30.36 0.57 -11.20
CA GLU A 230 -31.82 0.44 -11.36
C GLU A 230 -32.59 0.51 -10.03
N ARG A 231 -31.96 0.07 -8.96
CA ARG A 231 -32.60 -0.02 -7.65
C ARG A 231 -32.56 1.29 -6.88
N SER A 232 -31.43 2.01 -6.94
CA SER A 232 -31.24 3.26 -6.18
C SER A 232 -31.40 4.52 -7.04
N GLY A 233 -31.43 4.40 -8.36
CA GLY A 233 -31.45 5.54 -9.29
C GLY A 233 -30.15 6.33 -9.37
N ARG A 234 -29.08 5.90 -8.65
CA ARG A 234 -27.80 6.62 -8.56
C ARG A 234 -26.93 6.35 -9.77
N ALA A 235 -26.10 7.33 -10.12
CA ALA A 235 -25.19 7.23 -11.25
C ALA A 235 -23.75 6.87 -10.83
N ALA A 236 -23.02 6.19 -11.70
CA ALA A 236 -21.60 5.95 -11.55
C ALA A 236 -20.88 5.94 -12.91
N VAL A 237 -19.62 6.39 -12.94
CA VAL A 237 -18.73 6.12 -14.06
C VAL A 237 -17.87 4.90 -13.69
N GLN A 238 -17.97 3.85 -14.50
CA GLN A 238 -17.09 2.71 -14.40
C GLN A 238 -15.82 2.98 -15.22
N VAL A 239 -14.66 2.82 -14.61
CA VAL A 239 -13.36 2.88 -15.29
C VAL A 239 -12.54 1.62 -14.95
N PRO A 240 -11.62 1.19 -15.80
CA PRO A 240 -10.72 0.10 -15.46
C PRO A 240 -9.92 0.40 -14.20
N ALA A 241 -9.67 -0.62 -13.40
CA ALA A 241 -8.79 -0.55 -12.24
C ALA A 241 -7.69 -1.60 -12.35
N ALA A 242 -6.62 -1.44 -11.55
CA ALA A 242 -5.55 -2.42 -11.49
C ALA A 242 -6.11 -3.81 -11.14
N SER A 243 -5.78 -4.79 -11.96
CA SER A 243 -6.13 -6.19 -11.70
C SER A 243 -5.33 -6.71 -10.52
N VAL A 244 -5.89 -7.63 -9.77
CA VAL A 244 -5.24 -8.27 -8.63
C VAL A 244 -5.03 -9.75 -8.96
N MET A 245 -3.81 -10.23 -8.72
CA MET A 245 -3.54 -11.66 -8.78
C MET A 245 -4.02 -12.30 -7.47
N LEU A 246 -4.94 -13.24 -7.58
CA LEU A 246 -5.46 -14.01 -6.46
C LEU A 246 -4.44 -15.04 -5.97
N ASP A 247 -4.67 -15.60 -4.78
CA ASP A 247 -3.76 -16.60 -4.19
C ASP A 247 -3.64 -17.90 -5.01
N ASP A 248 -4.62 -18.17 -5.85
CA ASP A 248 -4.60 -19.29 -6.83
C ASP A 248 -3.87 -18.98 -8.14
N GLY A 249 -3.35 -17.74 -8.28
CA GLY A 249 -2.66 -17.26 -9.48
C GLY A 249 -3.59 -16.82 -10.60
N GLU A 250 -4.90 -16.76 -10.37
CA GLU A 250 -5.84 -16.17 -11.32
C GLU A 250 -5.76 -14.64 -11.25
N ILE A 251 -5.97 -14.00 -12.41
CA ILE A 251 -6.00 -12.53 -12.48
C ILE A 251 -7.44 -12.07 -12.34
N GLU A 252 -7.76 -11.49 -11.21
CA GLU A 252 -9.04 -10.84 -10.98
C GLU A 252 -9.04 -9.46 -11.64
N ARG A 253 -9.81 -9.30 -12.71
CA ARG A 253 -10.03 -7.99 -13.31
C ARG A 253 -10.92 -7.16 -12.41
N ARG A 254 -10.55 -5.89 -12.21
CA ARG A 254 -11.28 -4.97 -11.36
C ARG A 254 -11.69 -3.72 -12.11
N VAL A 255 -12.77 -3.12 -11.64
CA VAL A 255 -13.26 -1.83 -12.13
C VAL A 255 -13.45 -0.89 -10.94
N ARG A 256 -13.27 0.39 -11.19
CA ARG A 256 -13.56 1.44 -10.23
C ARG A 256 -14.87 2.11 -10.62
N LEU A 257 -15.79 2.15 -9.67
CA LEU A 257 -17.02 2.92 -9.76
C LEU A 257 -16.80 4.28 -9.10
N ILE A 258 -16.94 5.34 -9.88
CA ILE A 258 -16.78 6.72 -9.44
C ILE A 258 -18.19 7.33 -9.40
N ARG A 259 -18.53 7.87 -8.24
CA ARG A 259 -19.77 8.58 -7.95
C ARG A 259 -19.48 10.01 -7.50
N PRO A 260 -20.45 10.89 -7.32
CA PRO A 260 -20.22 12.26 -6.90
C PRO A 260 -19.34 12.40 -5.64
N MET A 261 -19.59 11.58 -4.61
CA MET A 261 -18.90 11.67 -3.33
C MET A 261 -18.10 10.44 -2.96
N ASP A 262 -18.16 9.39 -3.76
CA ASP A 262 -17.60 8.11 -3.40
C ASP A 262 -16.90 7.47 -4.61
N GLN A 263 -15.86 6.69 -4.33
CA GLN A 263 -15.26 5.82 -5.33
C GLN A 263 -14.83 4.52 -4.67
N HIS A 264 -15.18 3.41 -5.27
CA HIS A 264 -14.76 2.10 -4.78
C HIS A 264 -14.41 1.18 -5.94
N THR A 265 -13.52 0.25 -5.67
CA THR A 265 -13.05 -0.73 -6.64
C THR A 265 -13.66 -2.07 -6.33
N VAL A 266 -14.26 -2.69 -7.34
CA VAL A 266 -14.91 -4.01 -7.23
C VAL A 266 -14.39 -4.95 -8.30
N PRO A 267 -14.43 -6.28 -8.07
CA PRO A 267 -14.21 -7.27 -9.12
C PRO A 267 -15.18 -7.05 -10.29
N LEU A 268 -14.67 -7.19 -11.51
CA LEU A 268 -15.51 -7.07 -12.71
C LEU A 268 -16.62 -8.14 -12.73
N SER A 269 -16.35 -9.32 -12.19
CA SER A 269 -17.34 -10.41 -12.06
C SER A 269 -18.56 -10.00 -11.24
N MET A 270 -18.38 -9.19 -10.19
CA MET A 270 -19.49 -8.71 -9.36
C MET A 270 -20.39 -7.71 -10.08
N MET A 271 -19.93 -7.08 -11.16
CA MET A 271 -20.75 -6.16 -11.94
C MET A 271 -21.88 -6.87 -12.65
N ALA A 272 -21.66 -8.11 -13.12
CA ALA A 272 -22.68 -8.91 -13.82
C ALA A 272 -23.88 -9.27 -12.90
N GLU A 273 -23.65 -9.40 -11.59
CA GLU A 273 -24.68 -9.70 -10.60
C GLU A 273 -25.24 -8.43 -9.92
N SER A 274 -24.72 -7.28 -10.30
CA SER A 274 -25.13 -6.00 -9.71
C SER A 274 -26.37 -5.41 -10.41
N HIS A 275 -26.98 -4.43 -9.77
CA HIS A 275 -28.09 -3.65 -10.37
C HIS A 275 -27.59 -2.47 -11.21
N TRP A 276 -26.29 -2.40 -11.53
CA TRP A 276 -25.73 -1.38 -12.39
C TRP A 276 -25.95 -1.74 -13.86
N ILE A 277 -26.57 -0.85 -14.60
CA ILE A 277 -26.83 -1.01 -16.03
C ILE A 277 -26.21 0.16 -16.80
N GLU A 278 -25.81 -0.09 -18.04
CA GLU A 278 -25.35 0.96 -18.93
C GLU A 278 -26.48 1.97 -19.18
N ALA A 279 -26.13 3.23 -19.18
CA ALA A 279 -27.06 4.34 -19.38
C ALA A 279 -26.59 5.26 -20.50
N ASP A 280 -27.52 5.81 -21.24
CA ASP A 280 -27.25 6.91 -22.13
C ASP A 280 -26.83 8.16 -21.34
N ARG A 281 -26.22 9.10 -22.04
CA ARG A 281 -25.68 10.33 -21.46
C ARG A 281 -26.75 11.17 -20.75
N GLY A 282 -27.99 11.19 -21.28
CA GLY A 282 -29.07 11.97 -20.70
C GLY A 282 -29.56 11.39 -19.37
N ARG A 283 -29.82 10.08 -19.34
CA ARG A 283 -30.23 9.37 -18.13
C ARG A 283 -29.13 9.43 -17.04
N PHE A 284 -27.87 9.23 -17.43
CA PHE A 284 -26.74 9.36 -16.53
C PHE A 284 -26.64 10.77 -15.94
N ALA A 285 -26.68 11.82 -16.79
CA ALA A 285 -26.58 13.21 -16.35
C ALA A 285 -27.70 13.61 -15.40
N ALA A 286 -28.91 13.20 -15.67
CA ALA A 286 -30.04 13.45 -14.79
C ALA A 286 -29.87 12.83 -13.40
N ALA A 287 -29.43 11.56 -13.35
CA ALA A 287 -29.16 10.84 -12.11
C ALA A 287 -27.97 11.45 -11.34
N TRP A 288 -26.92 11.86 -12.05
CA TRP A 288 -25.74 12.49 -11.45
C TRP A 288 -26.06 13.82 -10.81
N VAL A 289 -26.80 14.69 -11.53
CA VAL A 289 -27.22 16.00 -11.01
C VAL A 289 -28.18 15.87 -9.82
N ALA A 290 -29.08 14.89 -9.86
CA ALA A 290 -29.96 14.63 -8.72
C ALA A 290 -29.16 14.23 -7.47
N GLU A 291 -28.17 13.37 -7.60
CA GLU A 291 -27.30 12.97 -6.49
C GLU A 291 -26.43 14.15 -6.01
N LEU A 292 -25.90 14.99 -6.91
CA LEU A 292 -25.16 16.19 -6.55
C LEU A 292 -25.99 17.18 -5.71
N ALA A 293 -27.26 17.31 -6.02
CA ALA A 293 -28.18 18.21 -5.29
C ALA A 293 -28.41 17.75 -3.83
N GLU A 294 -28.22 16.46 -3.54
CA GLU A 294 -28.35 15.89 -2.20
C GLU A 294 -27.05 16.03 -1.36
N VAL A 295 -25.92 16.38 -2.00
CA VAL A 295 -24.63 16.47 -1.29
C VAL A 295 -24.59 17.71 -0.40
N PRO A 296 -24.44 17.55 0.93
CA PRO A 296 -24.28 18.70 1.82
C PRO A 296 -22.95 19.40 1.56
N GLN A 297 -22.88 20.69 1.81
CA GLN A 297 -21.65 21.47 1.66
C GLN A 297 -20.53 20.99 2.59
N PHE A 298 -20.93 20.49 3.77
CA PHE A 298 -20.02 19.97 4.79
C PHE A 298 -20.51 18.64 5.32
N THR A 299 -19.55 17.78 5.65
CA THR A 299 -19.79 16.55 6.42
C THR A 299 -19.16 16.68 7.79
N GLU A 300 -19.93 16.36 8.82
CA GLU A 300 -19.42 16.26 10.19
C GLU A 300 -19.27 14.79 10.57
N SER A 301 -18.12 14.47 11.16
CA SER A 301 -17.83 13.13 11.67
C SER A 301 -17.15 13.23 13.04
N THR A 302 -17.36 12.20 13.85
CA THR A 302 -16.70 12.08 15.15
C THR A 302 -15.59 11.03 15.04
N ILE A 303 -14.38 11.42 15.43
CA ILE A 303 -13.23 10.52 15.51
C ILE A 303 -12.76 10.40 16.95
N HIS A 304 -12.23 9.23 17.30
CA HIS A 304 -11.64 8.98 18.61
C HIS A 304 -10.12 8.86 18.45
N VAL A 305 -9.39 9.69 19.16
CA VAL A 305 -7.93 9.78 19.09
C VAL A 305 -7.33 9.38 20.42
N VAL A 306 -6.44 8.40 20.42
CA VAL A 306 -5.62 8.06 21.58
C VAL A 306 -4.34 8.88 21.51
N ALA A 307 -4.06 9.68 22.53
CA ALA A 307 -2.91 10.57 22.59
C ALA A 307 -2.16 10.43 23.92
N GLY A 308 -0.85 10.68 23.89
CA GLY A 308 0.02 10.60 25.06
C GLY A 308 0.95 9.38 25.01
N LEU A 309 1.29 8.81 26.18
CA LEU A 309 2.12 7.62 26.26
C LEU A 309 1.35 6.44 25.67
N LEU A 310 1.79 5.96 24.53
CA LEU A 310 1.28 4.71 23.96
C LEU A 310 2.04 3.57 24.62
N LEU A 311 1.29 2.63 25.23
CA LEU A 311 1.88 1.41 25.76
C LEU A 311 2.52 0.58 24.63
N PRO A 312 3.68 -0.08 24.88
CA PRO A 312 4.35 -0.91 23.90
C PRO A 312 3.54 -2.13 23.52
#